data_27133559166cf7d9d430e592e2cdd908
#
_entry.id   27133559166cf7d9d430e592e2cdd908
#
_cell.length_a   1.000
_cell.length_b   1.000
_cell.length_c   1.000
_cell.angle_alpha   90.00
_cell.angle_beta   90.00
_cell.angle_gamma   90.00
#
_symmetry.space_group_name_H-M   'P 1'
#
loop_
_entity.id
_entity.type
_entity.pdbx_description
1 polymer ?
#
loop_
_entity_poly.entity_id
_entity_poly.type
_entity_poly.pdbx_seq_one_letter_code
_entity_poly.pdbx_strand_id
1 'polypeptide(L)'
;MILKPFLLFCLVLGAPIFATAQDYNIQNVARLDILPGYPTANGHMIAARIQLRAGWKTYWRSPGGNGIPPVFDWSGSENVGAVSFHWPEPSVFTEKNVRTIGYKRQLVLPIAITPRQKGKPILLKGEVTFGVCEDICIPVKARFS
;
A
#
# COMPACT_ATOMS: atom_id res chain seq x y z
N MET A 1 46.04 64.45 -8.33
CA MET A 1 44.90 64.15 -7.39
C MET A 1 44.14 63.01 -8.05
N ILE A 2 44.44 61.76 -7.64
CA ILE A 2 43.95 60.54 -8.28
C ILE A 2 42.82 59.96 -7.47
N LEU A 3 41.59 60.01 -8.00
CA LEU A 3 40.40 59.42 -7.36
C LEU A 3 40.39 57.90 -7.62
N LYS A 4 40.49 57.12 -6.54
CA LYS A 4 40.27 55.63 -6.59
C LYS A 4 38.78 55.32 -6.57
N PRO A 5 38.26 54.43 -7.46
CA PRO A 5 36.91 53.96 -7.36
C PRO A 5 36.81 52.92 -6.24
N PHE A 6 35.87 53.12 -5.35
CA PHE A 6 35.47 52.17 -4.27
C PHE A 6 34.55 51.11 -4.88
N LEU A 7 35.08 49.89 -5.02
CA LEU A 7 34.29 48.73 -5.52
C LEU A 7 33.42 48.21 -4.36
N LEU A 8 32.12 48.47 -4.44
CA LEU A 8 31.13 47.97 -3.46
C LEU A 8 30.85 46.51 -3.77
N PHE A 9 31.41 45.60 -2.96
CA PHE A 9 31.20 44.15 -3.08
C PHE A 9 29.85 43.80 -2.38
N CYS A 10 28.76 43.63 -3.15
CA CYS A 10 27.48 43.15 -2.65
C CYS A 10 27.57 41.68 -2.27
N LEU A 11 27.69 41.40 -0.97
CA LEU A 11 27.62 40.01 -0.44
C LEU A 11 26.15 39.54 -0.47
N VAL A 12 25.79 38.75 -1.48
CA VAL A 12 24.47 38.12 -1.54
C VAL A 12 24.48 36.90 -0.58
N LEU A 13 23.93 37.08 0.61
CA LEU A 13 23.64 36.03 1.57
C LEU A 13 22.51 35.17 1.02
N GLY A 14 22.87 34.04 0.38
CA GLY A 14 21.93 33.00 -0.01
C GLY A 14 21.32 32.34 1.23
N ALA A 15 20.05 32.61 1.52
CA ALA A 15 19.32 31.89 2.55
C ALA A 15 19.15 30.42 2.15
N PRO A 16 19.40 29.43 3.01
CA PRO A 16 19.16 28.03 2.69
C PRO A 16 17.64 27.80 2.53
N ILE A 17 17.25 27.38 1.35
CA ILE A 17 15.88 26.93 1.08
C ILE A 17 15.76 25.54 1.73
N PHE A 18 15.16 25.46 2.91
CA PHE A 18 14.75 24.21 3.52
C PHE A 18 13.57 23.65 2.69
N ALA A 19 13.82 22.64 1.88
CA ALA A 19 12.78 21.84 1.27
C ALA A 19 12.06 21.08 2.39
N THR A 20 10.86 21.51 2.76
CA THR A 20 9.99 20.72 3.63
C THR A 20 9.56 19.49 2.85
N ALA A 21 10.07 18.31 3.24
CA ALA A 21 9.53 17.04 2.78
C ALA A 21 8.05 17.01 3.21
N GLN A 22 7.13 16.97 2.25
CA GLN A 22 5.73 16.73 2.55
C GLN A 22 5.63 15.29 3.06
N ASP A 23 5.39 15.13 4.36
CA ASP A 23 4.97 13.85 4.93
C ASP A 23 3.64 13.47 4.28
N TYR A 24 3.73 12.56 3.31
CA TYR A 24 2.57 12.02 2.64
C TYR A 24 1.82 11.15 3.65
N ASN A 25 0.75 11.68 4.24
CA ASN A 25 -0.04 10.93 5.21
C ASN A 25 -0.78 9.79 4.49
N ILE A 26 -0.16 8.61 4.51
CA ILE A 26 -0.58 7.38 3.84
C ILE A 26 -2.01 6.99 4.23
N GLN A 27 -2.43 7.30 5.46
CA GLN A 27 -3.80 7.02 5.94
C GLN A 27 -4.88 7.79 5.18
N ASN A 28 -4.52 8.90 4.52
CA ASN A 28 -5.44 9.67 3.69
C ASN A 28 -5.60 9.10 2.28
N VAL A 29 -4.76 8.14 1.86
CA VAL A 29 -4.74 7.59 0.51
C VAL A 29 -5.34 6.19 0.46
N ALA A 30 -5.03 5.36 1.44
CA ALA A 30 -5.50 3.99 1.52
C ALA A 30 -5.75 3.56 2.96
N ARG A 31 -6.81 2.78 3.17
CA ARG A 31 -7.15 2.16 4.44
C ARG A 31 -7.32 0.66 4.25
N LEU A 32 -6.71 -0.13 5.15
CA LEU A 32 -6.91 -1.56 5.26
C LEU A 32 -7.85 -1.89 6.42
N ASP A 33 -8.84 -2.74 6.15
CA ASP A 33 -9.68 -3.37 7.16
C ASP A 33 -9.66 -4.89 6.94
N ILE A 34 -9.59 -5.67 8.03
CA ILE A 34 -9.89 -7.10 7.99
C ILE A 34 -11.36 -7.28 8.33
N LEU A 35 -12.12 -7.76 7.39
CA LEU A 35 -13.55 -8.04 7.57
C LEU A 35 -13.70 -9.43 8.17
N PRO A 36 -14.47 -9.57 9.26
CA PRO A 36 -14.84 -10.88 9.76
C PRO A 36 -15.66 -11.59 8.68
N GLY A 37 -15.51 -12.90 8.63
CA GLY A 37 -16.23 -13.70 7.67
C GLY A 37 -17.02 -14.81 8.37
N TYR A 38 -16.86 -16.04 7.91
CA TYR A 38 -17.64 -17.18 8.37
C TYR A 38 -16.79 -18.46 8.42
N PRO A 39 -17.15 -19.40 9.30
CA PRO A 39 -16.51 -20.71 9.32
C PRO A 39 -16.79 -21.48 8.03
N THR A 40 -15.81 -22.25 7.56
CA THR A 40 -15.91 -23.17 6.45
C THR A 40 -15.63 -24.60 6.92
N ALA A 41 -15.87 -25.60 6.06
CA ALA A 41 -15.59 -27.00 6.40
C ALA A 41 -14.13 -27.25 6.82
N ASN A 42 -13.17 -26.45 6.32
CA ASN A 42 -11.74 -26.64 6.54
C ASN A 42 -11.06 -25.50 7.29
N GLY A 43 -11.80 -24.51 7.77
CA GLY A 43 -11.23 -23.37 8.47
C GLY A 43 -12.15 -22.16 8.54
N HIS A 44 -11.66 -21.01 8.12
CA HIS A 44 -12.40 -19.75 8.20
C HIS A 44 -12.18 -18.90 6.94
N MET A 45 -13.23 -18.26 6.46
CA MET A 45 -13.15 -17.27 5.40
C MET A 45 -13.19 -15.87 6.03
N ILE A 46 -12.25 -15.03 5.65
CA ILE A 46 -12.21 -13.59 5.98
C ILE A 46 -12.08 -12.79 4.68
N ALA A 47 -12.06 -11.47 4.78
CA ALA A 47 -11.64 -10.64 3.65
C ALA A 47 -10.74 -9.48 4.10
N ALA A 48 -9.72 -9.19 3.31
CA ALA A 48 -8.97 -7.95 3.40
C ALA A 48 -9.62 -6.90 2.49
N ARG A 49 -10.05 -5.78 3.06
CA ARG A 49 -10.61 -4.67 2.30
C ARG A 49 -9.60 -3.52 2.28
N ILE A 50 -9.13 -3.16 1.10
CA ILE A 50 -8.33 -1.96 0.86
C ILE A 50 -9.25 -0.93 0.23
N GLN A 51 -9.51 0.16 0.95
CA GLN A 51 -10.25 1.32 0.44
C GLN A 51 -9.26 2.37 -0.02
N LEU A 52 -9.51 2.97 -1.18
CA LEU A 52 -8.64 3.93 -1.82
C LEU A 52 -9.34 5.27 -1.98
N ARG A 53 -8.61 6.36 -1.82
CA ARG A 53 -9.06 7.69 -2.19
C ARG A 53 -9.38 7.75 -3.70
N ALA A 54 -10.30 8.64 -4.08
CA ALA A 54 -10.63 8.88 -5.49
C ALA A 54 -9.37 9.22 -6.30
N GLY A 55 -9.24 8.67 -7.51
CA GLY A 55 -8.06 8.78 -8.38
C GLY A 55 -7.02 7.68 -8.16
N TRP A 56 -6.91 7.15 -6.94
CA TRP A 56 -5.91 6.14 -6.59
C TRP A 56 -6.32 4.74 -7.00
N LYS A 57 -5.30 3.90 -7.31
CA LYS A 57 -5.43 2.48 -7.64
C LYS A 57 -4.46 1.64 -6.80
N THR A 58 -4.79 0.37 -6.62
CA THR A 58 -3.88 -0.67 -6.09
C THR A 58 -3.78 -1.81 -7.08
N TYR A 59 -2.95 -2.79 -6.80
CA TYR A 59 -2.51 -3.76 -7.79
C TYR A 59 -3.02 -5.18 -7.53
N TRP A 60 -3.16 -5.93 -8.60
CA TRP A 60 -3.38 -7.36 -8.57
C TRP A 60 -2.08 -8.11 -8.25
N ARG A 61 -2.20 -9.42 -7.94
CA ARG A 61 -1.05 -10.31 -7.67
C ARG A 61 0.03 -10.33 -8.77
N SER A 62 -0.37 -10.07 -10.01
CA SER A 62 0.51 -9.99 -11.18
C SER A 62 0.22 -8.65 -11.88
N PRO A 63 0.79 -7.55 -11.38
CA PRO A 63 0.33 -6.21 -11.74
C PRO A 63 0.76 -5.76 -13.13
N GLY A 64 1.76 -6.40 -13.74
CA GLY A 64 2.41 -5.89 -14.95
C GLY A 64 3.19 -4.60 -14.68
N GLY A 65 3.93 -4.11 -15.67
CA GLY A 65 4.68 -2.85 -15.60
C GLY A 65 5.43 -2.65 -14.27
N ASN A 66 5.26 -1.48 -13.67
CA ASN A 66 5.92 -1.09 -12.42
C ASN A 66 5.01 -1.23 -11.19
N GLY A 67 3.97 -2.08 -11.24
CA GLY A 67 3.05 -2.28 -10.13
C GLY A 67 3.68 -2.98 -8.93
N ILE A 68 3.21 -2.65 -7.73
CA ILE A 68 3.64 -3.25 -6.47
C ILE A 68 2.49 -4.13 -5.94
N PRO A 69 2.56 -5.47 -6.07
CA PRO A 69 1.48 -6.36 -5.64
C PRO A 69 1.38 -6.40 -4.11
N PRO A 70 0.19 -6.72 -3.55
CA PRO A 70 0.06 -6.95 -2.11
C PRO A 70 0.82 -8.19 -1.65
N VAL A 71 1.58 -8.03 -0.57
CA VAL A 71 2.32 -9.08 0.12
C VAL A 71 1.87 -9.11 1.57
N PHE A 72 1.41 -10.27 2.04
CA PHE A 72 0.92 -10.48 3.40
C PHE A 72 1.96 -11.21 4.23
N ASP A 73 2.29 -10.65 5.39
CA ASP A 73 3.07 -11.29 6.43
C ASP A 73 2.13 -11.72 7.56
N TRP A 74 2.06 -13.02 7.81
CA TRP A 74 1.23 -13.66 8.84
C TRP A 74 2.04 -14.08 10.08
N SER A 75 3.29 -13.69 10.17
CA SER A 75 4.24 -14.19 11.19
C SER A 75 3.79 -13.92 12.63
N GLY A 76 2.99 -12.88 12.86
CA GLY A 76 2.40 -12.58 14.16
C GLY A 76 1.13 -13.34 14.51
N SER A 77 0.61 -14.18 13.60
CA SER A 77 -0.64 -14.92 13.77
C SER A 77 -0.43 -16.26 14.47
N GLU A 78 -1.48 -16.74 15.18
CA GLU A 78 -1.47 -18.04 15.82
C GLU A 78 -2.40 -19.00 15.11
N ASN A 79 -2.02 -20.26 15.05
CA ASN A 79 -2.76 -21.37 14.46
C ASN A 79 -3.12 -21.19 12.96
N VAL A 80 -2.40 -20.38 12.22
CA VAL A 80 -2.53 -20.26 10.76
C VAL A 80 -1.70 -21.35 10.11
N GLY A 81 -2.35 -22.30 9.43
CA GLY A 81 -1.70 -23.42 8.73
C GLY A 81 -1.48 -23.11 7.24
N ALA A 82 -2.56 -22.83 6.51
CA ALA A 82 -2.50 -22.45 5.11
C ALA A 82 -3.40 -21.23 4.85
N VAL A 83 -3.00 -20.43 3.85
CA VAL A 83 -3.74 -19.25 3.42
C VAL A 83 -3.95 -19.32 1.91
N SER A 84 -5.19 -19.14 1.46
CA SER A 84 -5.55 -19.11 0.05
C SER A 84 -6.30 -17.82 -0.28
N PHE A 85 -5.83 -17.10 -1.30
CA PHE A 85 -6.40 -15.83 -1.76
C PHE A 85 -7.33 -16.04 -2.93
N HIS A 86 -8.55 -15.52 -2.84
CA HIS A 86 -9.57 -15.56 -3.90
C HIS A 86 -9.66 -14.18 -4.57
N TRP A 87 -8.75 -13.93 -5.49
CA TRP A 87 -8.65 -12.64 -6.16
C TRP A 87 -9.88 -12.34 -7.02
N PRO A 88 -10.56 -11.21 -6.80
CA PRO A 88 -11.64 -10.78 -7.69
C PRO A 88 -11.08 -10.41 -9.08
N GLU A 89 -11.95 -10.32 -10.06
CA GLU A 89 -11.56 -9.92 -11.42
C GLU A 89 -10.97 -8.51 -11.41
N PRO A 90 -9.72 -8.33 -11.86
CA PRO A 90 -9.07 -7.03 -11.89
C PRO A 90 -9.43 -6.25 -13.16
N SER A 91 -9.21 -4.94 -13.12
CA SER A 91 -9.24 -4.07 -14.28
C SER A 91 -7.85 -3.89 -14.89
N VAL A 92 -7.80 -3.64 -16.18
CA VAL A 92 -6.57 -3.28 -16.90
C VAL A 92 -6.53 -1.77 -17.08
N PHE A 93 -5.41 -1.14 -16.73
CA PHE A 93 -5.16 0.27 -16.92
C PHE A 93 -4.00 0.46 -17.89
N THR A 94 -4.13 1.37 -18.83
CA THR A 94 -3.06 1.74 -19.76
C THR A 94 -2.77 3.23 -19.59
N GLU A 95 -1.58 3.55 -19.10
CA GLU A 95 -1.14 4.92 -18.88
C GLU A 95 0.26 5.08 -19.47
N LYS A 96 0.45 6.10 -20.31
CA LYS A 96 1.75 6.37 -20.97
C LYS A 96 2.38 5.11 -21.61
N ASN A 97 1.57 4.27 -22.27
CA ASN A 97 1.96 2.99 -22.89
C ASN A 97 2.41 1.89 -21.87
N VAL A 98 2.26 2.13 -20.59
CA VAL A 98 2.48 1.10 -19.55
C VAL A 98 1.15 0.48 -19.16
N ARG A 99 1.09 -0.84 -19.23
CA ARG A 99 -0.09 -1.62 -18.90
C ARG A 99 0.04 -2.16 -17.49
N THR A 100 -0.93 -1.85 -16.62
CA THR A 100 -1.01 -2.35 -15.25
C THR A 100 -2.36 -2.99 -14.97
N ILE A 101 -2.39 -3.91 -14.00
CA ILE A 101 -3.57 -4.70 -13.64
C ILE A 101 -3.83 -4.53 -12.15
N GLY A 102 -5.07 -4.16 -11.80
CA GLY A 102 -5.40 -3.88 -10.41
C GLY A 102 -6.83 -3.40 -10.19
N TYR A 103 -7.02 -2.55 -9.18
CA TYR A 103 -8.33 -2.13 -8.69
C TYR A 103 -8.35 -0.64 -8.40
N LYS A 104 -9.48 0.02 -8.72
CA LYS A 104 -9.78 1.41 -8.33
C LYS A 104 -10.80 1.42 -7.21
N ARG A 105 -10.79 2.45 -6.38
CA ARG A 105 -11.69 2.72 -5.26
C ARG A 105 -11.58 1.71 -4.12
N GLN A 106 -11.69 0.42 -4.38
CA GLN A 106 -11.51 -0.61 -3.37
C GLN A 106 -11.10 -1.95 -3.97
N LEU A 107 -10.40 -2.73 -3.17
CA LEU A 107 -10.20 -4.16 -3.33
C LEU A 107 -10.81 -4.85 -2.11
N VAL A 108 -11.74 -5.78 -2.32
CA VAL A 108 -12.18 -6.73 -1.30
C VAL A 108 -11.63 -8.09 -1.69
N LEU A 109 -10.64 -8.57 -0.95
CA LEU A 109 -9.92 -9.82 -1.23
C LEU A 109 -10.34 -10.88 -0.23
N PRO A 110 -11.18 -11.87 -0.61
CA PRO A 110 -11.50 -13.00 0.23
C PRO A 110 -10.27 -13.88 0.45
N ILE A 111 -10.11 -14.35 1.70
CA ILE A 111 -8.95 -15.12 2.15
C ILE A 111 -9.46 -16.33 2.96
N ALA A 112 -9.21 -17.53 2.44
CA ALA A 112 -9.48 -18.75 3.18
C ALA A 112 -8.27 -19.12 4.04
N ILE A 113 -8.51 -19.34 5.33
CA ILE A 113 -7.49 -19.71 6.32
C ILE A 113 -7.79 -21.10 6.84
N THR A 114 -6.84 -22.01 6.68
CA THR A 114 -6.90 -23.36 7.26
C THR A 114 -6.05 -23.38 8.54
N PRO A 115 -6.61 -23.79 9.71
CA PRO A 115 -5.83 -23.85 10.93
C PRO A 115 -4.81 -25.00 10.91
N ARG A 116 -3.71 -24.84 11.62
CA ARG A 116 -2.73 -25.92 11.85
C ARG A 116 -3.34 -27.03 12.73
N GLN A 117 -4.12 -26.63 13.74
CA GLN A 117 -4.77 -27.52 14.67
C GLN A 117 -6.28 -27.26 14.64
N LYS A 118 -7.03 -28.24 14.12
CA LYS A 118 -8.50 -28.17 14.09
C LYS A 118 -9.07 -28.02 15.52
N GLY A 119 -10.14 -27.24 15.65
CA GLY A 119 -10.81 -27.01 16.94
C GLY A 119 -10.14 -25.99 17.84
N LYS A 120 -8.95 -25.48 17.49
CA LYS A 120 -8.32 -24.36 18.20
C LYS A 120 -8.59 -23.02 17.50
N PRO A 121 -8.71 -21.92 18.26
CA PRO A 121 -8.89 -20.58 17.71
C PRO A 121 -7.77 -20.21 16.73
N ILE A 122 -8.12 -19.39 15.74
CA ILE A 122 -7.17 -18.70 14.86
C ILE A 122 -7.09 -17.26 15.35
N LEU A 123 -5.90 -16.78 15.70
CA LEU A 123 -5.64 -15.38 16.00
C LEU A 123 -4.87 -14.78 14.85
N LEU A 124 -5.42 -13.72 14.26
CA LEU A 124 -4.79 -13.05 13.13
C LEU A 124 -4.05 -11.82 13.60
N LYS A 125 -2.79 -11.74 13.23
CA LYS A 125 -1.93 -10.56 13.46
C LYS A 125 -0.84 -10.55 12.40
N GLY A 126 -0.67 -9.41 11.76
CA GLY A 126 0.34 -9.33 10.72
C GLY A 126 0.43 -7.97 10.07
N GLU A 127 1.09 -7.95 8.92
CA GLU A 127 1.30 -6.76 8.11
C GLU A 127 1.00 -7.09 6.64
N VAL A 128 0.44 -6.15 5.91
CA VAL A 128 0.39 -6.20 4.47
C VAL A 128 1.12 -5.00 3.89
N THR A 129 2.00 -5.28 2.92
CA THR A 129 2.65 -4.26 2.10
C THR A 129 2.01 -4.28 0.72
N PHE A 130 1.55 -3.15 0.21
CA PHE A 130 0.93 -3.03 -1.11
C PHE A 130 1.21 -1.67 -1.75
N GLY A 131 1.18 -1.61 -3.07
CA GLY A 131 1.34 -0.35 -3.79
C GLY A 131 0.02 0.38 -3.97
N VAL A 132 0.07 1.70 -3.83
CA VAL A 132 -1.01 2.60 -4.24
C VAL A 132 -0.46 3.66 -5.20
N CYS A 133 -1.18 3.95 -6.27
CA CYS A 133 -0.72 4.84 -7.32
C CYS A 133 -1.83 5.76 -7.81
N GLU A 134 -1.48 7.00 -8.02
CA GLU A 134 -2.18 7.97 -8.86
C GLU A 134 -1.19 8.42 -9.95
N ASP A 135 -0.48 9.52 -9.80
CA ASP A 135 0.62 9.94 -10.68
C ASP A 135 1.95 9.30 -10.27
N ILE A 136 2.11 9.05 -8.97
CA ILE A 136 3.26 8.38 -8.36
C ILE A 136 2.80 7.11 -7.64
N CYS A 137 3.70 6.12 -7.54
CA CYS A 137 3.46 4.88 -6.82
C CYS A 137 4.13 4.91 -5.45
N ILE A 138 3.36 4.62 -4.41
CA ILE A 138 3.81 4.65 -3.02
C ILE A 138 3.60 3.25 -2.42
N PRO A 139 4.63 2.62 -1.85
CA PRO A 139 4.45 1.43 -1.04
C PRO A 139 3.80 1.80 0.29
N VAL A 140 2.72 1.10 0.64
CA VAL A 140 1.99 1.25 1.91
C VAL A 140 2.20 0.01 2.74
N LYS A 141 2.43 0.20 4.04
CA LYS A 141 2.42 -0.86 5.05
C LYS A 141 1.26 -0.65 6.00
N ALA A 142 0.43 -1.66 6.15
CA ALA A 142 -0.70 -1.64 7.08
C ALA A 142 -0.69 -2.88 7.97
N ARG A 143 -0.88 -2.70 9.28
CA ARG A 143 -0.94 -3.78 10.26
C ARG A 143 -2.39 -4.14 10.55
N PHE A 144 -2.61 -5.41 10.91
CA PHE A 144 -3.90 -5.94 11.33
C PHE A 144 -3.75 -6.88 12.54
N SER A 145 -4.79 -6.91 13.38
CA SER A 145 -4.89 -7.81 14.54
C SER A 145 -6.35 -8.01 14.91
#